data_ac98775640189b93bd12bcc3b8dda370
#
_entry.id   ac98775640189b93bd12bcc3b8dda370
#
_cell.length_a   1.000
_cell.length_b   1.000
_cell.length_c   1.000
_cell.angle_alpha   90.00
_cell.angle_beta   90.00
_cell.angle_gamma   90.00
#
_symmetry.space_group_name_H-M   'P 1'
#
loop_
_entity.id
_entity.type
_entity.pdbx_description
1 polymer ?
#
loop_
_entity_poly.entity_id
_entity_poly.type
_entity_poly.pdbx_seq_one_letter_code
_entity_poly.pdbx_strand_id
1 'polypeptide(L)'
;MSRGLGDVYKRQVVRQLRETGICDSITVATSQSQRDIIINQLGEEIPVVTEPERRDTFPAIALASSYLAYKRKCSTDEIIIVMPCDPYTETGYFETIRRIADAVKNNVAELVLMGINPTYPSAKYGYVVPVNDVQNKGIFQVSRFTEKPDMITAEKLISEGAFWNGGVFAFRLGYMTDIVTRHIKTDTFSEIRSRYGEFPKISFDYEVAEKAQSVAVVPFAGEWKDLGTWNTLTDELSEHTMGNVVMDEESENTHVINELGLPIMCIGTRNLVIAASNDGILISDKDKSENIKTYADCLQHRPMFEERRWGEYKVVDTAEFSDGYKSLTKQLKIKSGKSISYQVHRHRDEVWTFIDGEGELVLDDIRSVISRGDTITIKKGVKHAVRAISELTFIEVQSGNLLAEEDIEQFDYKW
;
A
#
# COMPACT_ATOMS: atom_id res chain seq x y z
N MET A 1 0.62 6.49 7.11
CA MET A 1 -0.02 5.63 8.13
C MET A 1 1.06 4.91 8.92
N SER A 2 0.86 4.72 10.22
CA SER A 2 1.71 3.81 10.97
C SER A 2 1.61 2.41 10.34
N ARG A 3 2.72 1.67 10.30
CA ARG A 3 2.76 0.35 9.66
C ARG A 3 1.78 -0.61 10.34
N GLY A 4 1.72 -0.62 11.67
CA GLY A 4 0.86 -1.53 12.42
C GLY A 4 -0.63 -1.32 12.19
N LEU A 5 -1.11 -0.10 12.09
CA LEU A 5 -2.52 0.21 11.86
C LEU A 5 -2.96 -0.07 10.42
N GLY A 6 -2.18 0.37 9.43
CA GLY A 6 -2.50 0.11 8.01
C GLY A 6 -2.55 -1.39 7.69
N ASP A 7 -1.74 -2.19 8.38
CA ASP A 7 -1.66 -3.65 8.19
C ASP A 7 -2.89 -4.38 8.72
N VAL A 8 -3.45 -3.93 9.84
CA VAL A 8 -4.68 -4.49 10.41
C VAL A 8 -5.85 -4.33 9.44
N TYR A 9 -6.03 -3.14 8.87
CA TYR A 9 -7.14 -2.85 7.93
C TYR A 9 -7.04 -3.67 6.64
N LYS A 10 -5.86 -3.78 6.02
CA LYS A 10 -5.68 -4.57 4.79
C LYS A 10 -6.03 -6.03 4.99
N ARG A 11 -5.58 -6.65 6.08
CA ARG A 11 -5.93 -8.03 6.43
C ARG A 11 -7.42 -8.18 6.68
N GLN A 12 -8.03 -7.21 7.35
CA GLN A 12 -9.46 -7.21 7.65
C GLN A 12 -10.31 -7.19 6.37
N VAL A 13 -10.03 -6.31 5.42
CA VAL A 13 -10.77 -6.22 4.15
C VAL A 13 -10.68 -7.53 3.36
N VAL A 14 -9.49 -8.11 3.22
CA VAL A 14 -9.31 -9.39 2.52
C VAL A 14 -10.03 -10.53 3.22
N ARG A 15 -10.00 -10.57 4.56
CA ARG A 15 -10.72 -11.56 5.35
C ARG A 15 -12.24 -11.41 5.16
N GLN A 16 -12.76 -10.19 5.25
CA GLN A 16 -14.19 -9.92 5.05
C GLN A 16 -14.67 -10.30 3.64
N LEU A 17 -13.86 -10.02 2.59
CA LEU A 17 -14.18 -10.45 1.23
C LEU A 17 -14.28 -11.98 1.13
N ARG A 18 -13.39 -12.72 1.77
CA ARG A 18 -13.43 -14.19 1.80
C ARG A 18 -14.63 -14.72 2.57
N GLU A 19 -14.91 -14.15 3.73
CA GLU A 19 -16.03 -14.56 4.60
C GLU A 19 -17.39 -14.30 3.96
N THR A 20 -17.52 -13.22 3.19
CA THR A 20 -18.78 -12.88 2.48
C THR A 20 -19.01 -13.68 1.20
N GLY A 21 -17.98 -14.33 0.66
CA GLY A 21 -18.08 -15.11 -0.57
C GLY A 21 -18.49 -14.28 -1.79
N ILE A 22 -18.10 -13.00 -1.85
CA ILE A 22 -18.45 -12.10 -2.94
C ILE A 22 -17.64 -12.41 -4.21
N CYS A 23 -16.40 -12.88 -4.03
CA CYS A 23 -15.49 -13.16 -5.13
C CYS A 23 -14.77 -14.50 -4.94
N ASP A 24 -14.50 -15.18 -6.06
CA ASP A 24 -13.76 -16.45 -6.09
C ASP A 24 -12.25 -16.24 -5.97
N SER A 25 -11.74 -15.08 -6.36
CA SER A 25 -10.31 -14.76 -6.30
C SER A 25 -10.06 -13.29 -6.03
N ILE A 26 -8.94 -13.02 -5.38
CA ILE A 26 -8.46 -11.68 -5.06
C ILE A 26 -7.09 -11.50 -5.73
N THR A 27 -6.88 -10.34 -6.34
CA THR A 27 -5.57 -9.91 -6.89
C THR A 27 -5.27 -8.52 -6.35
N VAL A 28 -4.07 -8.31 -5.83
CA VAL A 28 -3.64 -7.02 -5.29
C VAL A 28 -2.75 -6.30 -6.29
N ALA A 29 -3.11 -5.07 -6.65
CA ALA A 29 -2.25 -4.15 -7.40
C ALA A 29 -1.50 -3.24 -6.41
N THR A 30 -0.18 -3.11 -6.56
CA THR A 30 0.63 -2.30 -5.64
C THR A 30 1.95 -1.86 -6.28
N SER A 31 2.69 -0.98 -5.61
CA SER A 31 4.05 -0.59 -6.02
C SER A 31 5.08 -1.68 -5.69
N GLN A 32 6.22 -1.67 -6.38
CA GLN A 32 7.30 -2.62 -6.13
C GLN A 32 7.81 -2.55 -4.68
N SER A 33 7.87 -1.37 -4.07
CA SER A 33 8.32 -1.17 -2.68
C SER A 33 7.38 -1.77 -1.64
N GLN A 34 6.10 -1.93 -1.94
CA GLN A 34 5.10 -2.50 -1.02
C GLN A 34 4.87 -3.99 -1.21
N ARG A 35 5.41 -4.58 -2.29
CA ARG A 35 5.15 -5.96 -2.68
C ARG A 35 5.45 -6.95 -1.55
N ASP A 36 6.62 -6.87 -0.94
CA ASP A 36 7.04 -7.82 0.10
C ASP A 36 6.19 -7.70 1.36
N ILE A 37 5.83 -6.47 1.74
CA ILE A 37 4.91 -6.19 2.85
C ILE A 37 3.55 -6.84 2.60
N ILE A 38 2.98 -6.65 1.42
CA ILE A 38 1.68 -7.25 1.05
C ILE A 38 1.74 -8.77 1.09
N ILE A 39 2.79 -9.39 0.54
CA ILE A 39 2.96 -10.85 0.58
C ILE A 39 3.10 -11.36 2.01
N ASN A 40 3.86 -10.65 2.87
CA ASN A 40 4.01 -11.03 4.28
C ASN A 40 2.68 -10.96 5.05
N GLN A 41 1.79 -10.03 4.67
CA GLN A 41 0.51 -9.80 5.34
C GLN A 41 -0.58 -10.75 4.86
N LEU A 42 -0.67 -10.98 3.56
CA LEU A 42 -1.79 -11.66 2.92
C LEU A 42 -1.48 -13.11 2.51
N GLY A 43 -0.20 -13.53 2.53
CA GLY A 43 0.23 -14.84 2.07
C GLY A 43 0.65 -14.84 0.59
N GLU A 44 1.39 -15.88 0.20
CA GLU A 44 1.89 -16.06 -1.17
C GLU A 44 0.81 -16.53 -2.15
N GLU A 45 -0.33 -17.00 -1.64
CA GLU A 45 -1.45 -17.49 -2.44
C GLU A 45 -2.24 -16.38 -3.14
N ILE A 46 -2.16 -15.13 -2.64
CA ILE A 46 -2.81 -13.98 -3.27
C ILE A 46 -1.88 -13.40 -4.35
N PRO A 47 -2.30 -13.40 -5.63
CA PRO A 47 -1.51 -12.78 -6.68
C PRO A 47 -1.28 -11.29 -6.44
N VAL A 48 -0.03 -10.86 -6.56
CA VAL A 48 0.36 -9.45 -6.44
C VAL A 48 0.89 -8.97 -7.79
N VAL A 49 0.23 -7.97 -8.35
CA VAL A 49 0.63 -7.28 -9.59
C VAL A 49 1.35 -5.99 -9.21
N THR A 50 2.63 -5.89 -9.55
CA THR A 50 3.45 -4.71 -9.22
C THR A 50 3.57 -3.78 -10.39
N GLU A 51 3.27 -2.51 -10.14
CA GLU A 51 3.52 -1.42 -11.08
C GLU A 51 5.03 -1.20 -11.26
N PRO A 52 5.50 -0.99 -12.51
CA PRO A 52 6.89 -0.62 -12.76
C PRO A 52 7.26 0.77 -12.19
N GLU A 53 6.32 1.70 -12.20
CA GLU A 53 6.45 3.06 -11.67
C GLU A 53 5.08 3.60 -11.19
N ARG A 54 5.08 4.63 -10.36
CA ARG A 54 3.83 5.26 -9.89
C ARG A 54 3.21 6.16 -10.96
N ARG A 55 1.98 5.83 -11.41
CA ARG A 55 1.23 6.58 -12.43
C ARG A 55 -0.24 6.82 -12.10
N ASP A 56 -0.61 6.81 -10.83
CA ASP A 56 -1.98 6.94 -10.36
C ASP A 56 -2.83 5.67 -10.61
N THR A 57 -4.16 5.72 -10.33
CA THR A 57 -5.02 4.53 -10.25
C THR A 57 -5.38 3.92 -11.60
N PHE A 58 -5.55 4.71 -12.66
CA PHE A 58 -5.88 4.16 -13.98
C PHE A 58 -4.85 3.17 -14.49
N PRO A 59 -3.54 3.48 -14.58
CA PRO A 59 -2.55 2.52 -15.05
C PRO A 59 -2.44 1.28 -14.18
N ALA A 60 -2.59 1.40 -12.86
CA ALA A 60 -2.57 0.29 -11.94
C ALA A 60 -3.72 -0.70 -12.21
N ILE A 61 -4.94 -0.18 -12.38
CA ILE A 61 -6.14 -0.98 -12.71
C ILE A 61 -6.00 -1.59 -14.12
N ALA A 62 -5.50 -0.83 -15.09
CA ALA A 62 -5.23 -1.30 -16.45
C ALA A 62 -4.24 -2.48 -16.47
N LEU A 63 -3.16 -2.38 -15.71
CA LEU A 63 -2.15 -3.44 -15.57
C LEU A 63 -2.72 -4.68 -14.89
N ALA A 64 -3.48 -4.51 -13.79
CA ALA A 64 -4.12 -5.61 -13.09
C ALA A 64 -5.16 -6.33 -13.96
N SER A 65 -5.99 -5.58 -14.68
CA SER A 65 -6.96 -6.14 -15.64
C SER A 65 -6.27 -6.91 -16.78
N SER A 66 -5.16 -6.37 -17.30
CA SER A 66 -4.33 -7.04 -18.31
C SER A 66 -3.70 -8.33 -17.76
N TYR A 67 -3.29 -8.35 -16.49
CA TYR A 67 -2.82 -9.57 -15.84
C TYR A 67 -3.90 -10.64 -15.78
N LEU A 68 -5.12 -10.27 -15.39
CA LEU A 68 -6.25 -11.20 -15.36
C LEU A 68 -6.58 -11.72 -16.74
N ALA A 69 -6.69 -10.86 -17.74
CA ALA A 69 -7.05 -11.25 -19.11
C ALA A 69 -5.94 -12.08 -19.78
N TYR A 70 -4.72 -11.60 -19.80
CA TYR A 70 -3.68 -12.16 -20.67
C TYR A 70 -2.76 -13.15 -19.98
N LYS A 71 -2.55 -13.04 -18.66
CA LYS A 71 -1.70 -13.98 -17.92
C LYS A 71 -2.50 -15.04 -17.18
N ARG A 72 -3.63 -14.67 -16.55
CA ARG A 72 -4.53 -15.62 -15.87
C ARG A 72 -5.54 -16.25 -16.81
N LYS A 73 -5.75 -15.68 -18.01
CA LYS A 73 -6.70 -16.16 -19.03
C LYS A 73 -8.15 -16.16 -18.54
N CYS A 74 -8.51 -15.18 -17.71
CA CYS A 74 -9.91 -14.97 -17.33
C CYS A 74 -10.75 -14.59 -18.55
N SER A 75 -12.03 -14.96 -18.53
CA SER A 75 -12.97 -14.58 -19.59
C SER A 75 -13.18 -13.07 -19.64
N THR A 76 -13.39 -12.52 -20.83
CA THR A 76 -13.77 -11.10 -20.99
C THR A 76 -15.12 -10.78 -20.35
N ASP A 77 -15.97 -11.79 -20.13
CA ASP A 77 -17.25 -11.66 -19.43
C ASP A 77 -17.13 -11.69 -17.91
N GLU A 78 -15.94 -12.00 -17.36
CA GLU A 78 -15.68 -12.01 -15.94
C GLU A 78 -15.96 -10.62 -15.33
N ILE A 79 -16.64 -10.60 -14.19
CA ILE A 79 -16.95 -9.36 -13.48
C ILE A 79 -15.78 -9.02 -12.57
N ILE A 80 -15.19 -7.87 -12.80
CA ILE A 80 -14.11 -7.34 -12.01
C ILE A 80 -14.65 -6.30 -11.05
N ILE A 81 -14.31 -6.45 -9.78
CA ILE A 81 -14.57 -5.45 -8.74
C ILE A 81 -13.23 -4.83 -8.37
N VAL A 82 -13.14 -3.53 -8.51
CA VAL A 82 -12.00 -2.72 -8.05
C VAL A 82 -12.42 -1.98 -6.81
N MET A 83 -11.61 -2.06 -5.76
CA MET A 83 -11.89 -1.37 -4.50
C MET A 83 -10.60 -0.96 -3.79
N PRO A 84 -10.60 0.11 -2.99
CA PRO A 84 -9.50 0.43 -2.09
C PRO A 84 -9.39 -0.62 -0.98
N CYS A 85 -8.21 -0.74 -0.37
CA CYS A 85 -7.95 -1.73 0.70
C CYS A 85 -7.92 -1.12 2.11
N ASP A 86 -8.26 0.15 2.25
CA ASP A 86 -8.10 0.95 3.47
C ASP A 86 -9.35 1.70 3.97
N PRO A 87 -10.58 1.50 3.43
CA PRO A 87 -11.73 2.17 4.01
C PRO A 87 -12.13 1.54 5.35
N TYR A 88 -12.58 2.36 6.28
CA TYR A 88 -13.33 1.92 7.44
C TYR A 88 -14.79 1.75 7.06
N THR A 89 -15.34 0.54 7.25
CA THR A 89 -16.69 0.21 6.78
C THR A 89 -17.35 -0.85 7.63
N GLU A 90 -18.67 -0.88 7.61
CA GLU A 90 -19.50 -1.91 8.23
C GLU A 90 -19.92 -3.03 7.25
N THR A 91 -20.58 -4.05 7.78
CA THR A 91 -20.97 -5.26 7.01
C THR A 91 -21.80 -4.94 5.76
N GLY A 92 -22.70 -3.95 5.81
CA GLY A 92 -23.54 -3.51 4.69
C GLY A 92 -22.76 -3.04 3.46
N TYR A 93 -21.51 -2.63 3.64
CA TYR A 93 -20.61 -2.28 2.53
C TYR A 93 -20.37 -3.45 1.57
N PHE A 94 -20.11 -4.62 2.11
CA PHE A 94 -19.86 -5.83 1.30
C PHE A 94 -21.13 -6.34 0.61
N GLU A 95 -22.30 -6.17 1.23
CA GLU A 95 -23.59 -6.44 0.58
C GLU A 95 -23.82 -5.50 -0.59
N THR A 96 -23.46 -4.22 -0.44
CA THR A 96 -23.54 -3.23 -1.52
C THR A 96 -22.60 -3.59 -2.67
N ILE A 97 -21.37 -4.08 -2.40
CA ILE A 97 -20.46 -4.59 -3.43
C ILE A 97 -21.09 -5.75 -4.22
N ARG A 98 -21.79 -6.66 -3.55
CA ARG A 98 -22.53 -7.74 -4.23
C ARG A 98 -23.59 -7.18 -5.19
N ARG A 99 -24.37 -6.19 -4.74
CA ARG A 99 -25.38 -5.52 -5.58
C ARG A 99 -24.76 -4.83 -6.79
N ILE A 100 -23.58 -4.25 -6.63
CA ILE A 100 -22.81 -3.63 -7.73
C ILE A 100 -22.42 -4.69 -8.76
N ALA A 101 -21.87 -5.83 -8.31
CA ALA A 101 -21.51 -6.94 -9.20
C ALA A 101 -22.74 -7.53 -9.93
N ASP A 102 -23.85 -7.72 -9.21
CA ASP A 102 -25.11 -8.21 -9.79
C ASP A 102 -25.68 -7.22 -10.84
N ALA A 103 -25.52 -5.90 -10.62
CA ALA A 103 -25.95 -4.91 -11.61
C ALA A 103 -25.17 -5.03 -12.92
N VAL A 104 -23.84 -5.23 -12.88
CA VAL A 104 -23.02 -5.51 -14.07
C VAL A 104 -23.42 -6.81 -14.71
N LYS A 105 -23.62 -7.87 -13.91
CA LYS A 105 -24.06 -9.20 -14.41
C LYS A 105 -25.37 -9.12 -15.18
N ASN A 106 -26.31 -8.33 -14.70
CA ASN A 106 -27.61 -8.11 -15.30
C ASN A 106 -27.62 -7.02 -16.40
N ASN A 107 -26.43 -6.54 -16.84
CA ASN A 107 -26.27 -5.52 -17.87
C ASN A 107 -27.03 -4.20 -17.58
N VAL A 108 -27.10 -3.77 -16.33
CA VAL A 108 -27.72 -2.49 -15.95
C VAL A 108 -26.90 -1.32 -16.48
N ALA A 109 -25.57 -1.43 -16.40
CA ALA A 109 -24.61 -0.50 -16.99
C ALA A 109 -23.26 -1.22 -17.25
N GLU A 110 -22.40 -0.62 -18.08
CA GLU A 110 -21.05 -1.11 -18.34
C GLU A 110 -20.13 -0.88 -17.14
N LEU A 111 -20.30 0.24 -16.46
CA LEU A 111 -19.60 0.62 -15.22
C LEU A 111 -20.62 0.87 -14.11
N VAL A 112 -20.48 0.14 -13.01
CA VAL A 112 -21.32 0.35 -11.83
C VAL A 112 -20.41 0.71 -10.65
N LEU A 113 -20.79 1.74 -9.90
CA LEU A 113 -19.99 2.22 -8.78
C LEU A 113 -20.81 2.32 -7.48
N MET A 114 -20.10 2.41 -6.35
CA MET A 114 -20.69 2.67 -5.04
C MET A 114 -20.84 4.17 -4.82
N GLY A 115 -22.04 4.59 -4.48
CA GLY A 115 -22.32 5.97 -4.05
C GLY A 115 -22.40 6.04 -2.54
N ILE A 116 -21.69 6.97 -1.94
CA ILE A 116 -21.75 7.26 -0.49
C ILE A 116 -22.57 8.52 -0.27
N ASN A 117 -23.47 8.50 0.72
CA ASN A 117 -24.23 9.68 1.07
C ASN A 117 -23.32 10.79 1.60
N PRO A 118 -23.28 11.98 0.95
CA PRO A 118 -22.47 13.07 1.43
C PRO A 118 -22.98 13.62 2.78
N THR A 119 -22.08 13.80 3.73
CA THR A 119 -22.39 14.41 5.04
C THR A 119 -21.97 15.87 5.12
N TYR A 120 -21.09 16.32 4.19
CA TYR A 120 -20.61 17.70 4.06
C TYR A 120 -20.11 17.95 2.63
N PRO A 121 -20.01 19.20 2.17
CA PRO A 121 -19.37 19.49 0.89
C PRO A 121 -17.84 19.25 0.99
N SER A 122 -17.26 18.59 -0.02
CA SER A 122 -15.83 18.24 -0.05
C SER A 122 -15.26 18.40 -1.46
N ALA A 123 -14.13 19.07 -1.56
CA ALA A 123 -13.34 19.13 -2.79
C ALA A 123 -12.42 17.93 -2.99
N LYS A 124 -12.47 16.94 -2.10
CA LYS A 124 -11.56 15.77 -2.11
C LYS A 124 -12.15 14.57 -2.85
N TYR A 125 -13.46 14.47 -2.96
CA TYR A 125 -14.18 13.33 -3.51
C TYR A 125 -14.75 13.63 -4.89
N GLY A 126 -14.94 12.58 -5.68
CA GLY A 126 -15.79 12.63 -6.86
C GLY A 126 -17.27 12.61 -6.48
N TYR A 127 -18.10 13.16 -7.32
CA TYR A 127 -19.56 13.22 -7.16
C TYR A 127 -20.26 12.59 -8.35
N VAL A 128 -21.31 11.83 -8.07
CA VAL A 128 -22.18 11.24 -9.09
C VAL A 128 -23.62 11.69 -8.89
N VAL A 129 -24.20 12.25 -9.95
CA VAL A 129 -25.61 12.73 -9.93
C VAL A 129 -26.50 11.61 -10.47
N PRO A 130 -27.37 11.02 -9.63
CA PRO A 130 -28.33 10.01 -10.06
C PRO A 130 -29.51 10.64 -10.81
N VAL A 131 -30.12 9.89 -11.74
CA VAL A 131 -31.33 10.33 -12.45
C VAL A 131 -32.51 9.42 -12.22
N ASN A 132 -32.45 8.18 -12.63
CA ASN A 132 -33.57 7.26 -12.59
C ASN A 132 -33.24 6.01 -11.79
N ASP A 133 -34.17 5.56 -10.95
CA ASP A 133 -34.06 4.26 -10.28
C ASP A 133 -34.38 3.15 -11.30
N VAL A 134 -33.39 2.32 -11.59
CA VAL A 134 -33.50 1.21 -12.54
C VAL A 134 -34.35 0.10 -11.92
N GLN A 135 -35.57 -0.09 -12.46
CA GLN A 135 -36.49 -1.14 -12.02
C GLN A 135 -36.92 -1.05 -10.54
N ASN A 136 -36.87 0.12 -9.92
CA ASN A 136 -37.17 0.32 -8.49
C ASN A 136 -36.33 -0.56 -7.55
N LYS A 137 -35.07 -0.80 -7.89
CA LYS A 137 -34.14 -1.66 -7.10
C LYS A 137 -33.14 -0.83 -6.28
N GLY A 138 -33.28 0.49 -6.23
CA GLY A 138 -32.30 1.37 -5.59
C GLY A 138 -30.94 1.34 -6.30
N ILE A 139 -30.95 1.18 -7.63
CA ILE A 139 -29.81 1.30 -8.53
C ILE A 139 -30.14 2.44 -9.47
N PHE A 140 -29.34 3.48 -9.50
CA PHE A 140 -29.63 4.67 -10.27
C PHE A 140 -28.70 4.80 -11.45
N GLN A 141 -29.23 5.23 -12.59
CA GLN A 141 -28.40 5.67 -13.70
C GLN A 141 -27.72 7.00 -13.30
N VAL A 142 -26.52 7.21 -13.80
CA VAL A 142 -25.73 8.42 -13.54
C VAL A 142 -25.83 9.35 -14.74
N SER A 143 -26.22 10.59 -14.51
CA SER A 143 -26.26 11.64 -15.53
C SER A 143 -24.95 12.35 -15.68
N ARG A 144 -24.20 12.49 -14.58
CA ARG A 144 -22.96 13.24 -14.53
C ARG A 144 -22.07 12.71 -13.43
N PHE A 145 -20.79 12.56 -13.75
CA PHE A 145 -19.70 12.35 -12.82
C PHE A 145 -18.83 13.63 -12.76
N THR A 146 -18.39 14.05 -11.60
CA THR A 146 -17.52 15.24 -11.44
C THR A 146 -16.47 14.92 -10.39
N GLU A 147 -15.21 14.81 -10.80
CA GLU A 147 -14.10 14.51 -9.88
C GLU A 147 -13.57 15.79 -9.23
N LYS A 148 -13.47 15.79 -7.92
CA LYS A 148 -12.86 16.85 -7.08
C LYS A 148 -13.28 18.27 -7.46
N PRO A 149 -14.59 18.59 -7.40
CA PRO A 149 -15.09 19.92 -7.69
C PRO A 149 -14.59 20.95 -6.67
N ASP A 150 -14.74 22.23 -6.97
CA ASP A 150 -14.60 23.26 -5.95
C ASP A 150 -15.75 23.19 -4.93
N MET A 151 -15.62 23.88 -3.79
CA MET A 151 -16.59 23.82 -2.69
C MET A 151 -17.98 24.27 -3.11
N ILE A 152 -18.10 25.33 -3.94
CA ILE A 152 -19.38 25.86 -4.42
C ILE A 152 -20.07 24.82 -5.31
N THR A 153 -19.32 24.20 -6.19
CA THR A 153 -19.82 23.12 -7.06
C THR A 153 -20.20 21.89 -6.23
N ALA A 154 -19.45 21.55 -5.19
CA ALA A 154 -19.75 20.44 -4.30
C ALA A 154 -21.07 20.65 -3.55
N GLU A 155 -21.34 21.86 -3.00
CA GLU A 155 -22.60 22.24 -2.36
C GLU A 155 -23.78 22.11 -3.33
N LYS A 156 -23.61 22.57 -4.56
CA LYS A 156 -24.62 22.46 -5.60
C LYS A 156 -24.93 21.00 -5.94
N LEU A 157 -23.90 20.16 -6.12
CA LEU A 157 -24.04 18.74 -6.42
C LEU A 157 -24.80 18.01 -5.31
N ILE A 158 -24.51 18.31 -4.04
CA ILE A 158 -25.24 17.75 -2.90
C ILE A 158 -26.71 18.17 -2.95
N SER A 159 -27.02 19.43 -3.27
CA SER A 159 -28.39 19.90 -3.41
C SER A 159 -29.14 19.23 -4.57
N GLU A 160 -28.45 18.73 -5.57
CA GLU A 160 -28.99 17.94 -6.69
C GLU A 160 -29.16 16.45 -6.32
N GLY A 161 -28.83 16.04 -5.09
CA GLY A 161 -28.91 14.64 -4.63
C GLY A 161 -27.74 13.76 -5.05
N ALA A 162 -26.58 14.35 -5.36
CA ALA A 162 -25.39 13.59 -5.72
C ALA A 162 -24.86 12.77 -4.56
N PHE A 163 -24.29 11.62 -4.89
CA PHE A 163 -23.48 10.79 -3.97
C PHE A 163 -22.00 11.11 -4.16
N TRP A 164 -21.20 10.90 -3.11
CA TRP A 164 -19.76 10.77 -3.28
C TRP A 164 -19.42 9.47 -4.00
N ASN A 165 -18.40 9.49 -4.81
CA ASN A 165 -17.80 8.29 -5.36
C ASN A 165 -17.02 7.54 -4.25
N GLY A 166 -17.46 6.34 -3.90
CA GLY A 166 -16.86 5.51 -2.86
C GLY A 166 -15.59 4.78 -3.29
N GLY A 167 -15.10 5.00 -4.53
CA GLY A 167 -13.90 4.36 -5.06
C GLY A 167 -14.05 2.85 -5.35
N VAL A 168 -15.27 2.33 -5.29
CA VAL A 168 -15.59 0.94 -5.66
C VAL A 168 -16.26 0.93 -7.02
N PHE A 169 -15.69 0.16 -7.94
CA PHE A 169 -16.15 0.02 -9.31
C PHE A 169 -16.31 -1.45 -9.68
N ALA A 170 -17.32 -1.75 -10.47
CA ALA A 170 -17.42 -3.04 -11.13
C ALA A 170 -17.71 -2.87 -12.62
N PHE A 171 -17.12 -3.76 -13.41
CA PHE A 171 -17.25 -3.81 -14.88
C PHE A 171 -16.90 -5.21 -15.39
N ARG A 172 -17.24 -5.53 -16.63
CA ARG A 172 -16.72 -6.74 -17.28
C ARG A 172 -15.25 -6.55 -17.65
N LEU A 173 -14.45 -7.60 -17.54
CA LEU A 173 -13.02 -7.55 -17.89
C LEU A 173 -12.80 -7.03 -19.31
N GLY A 174 -13.67 -7.41 -20.27
CA GLY A 174 -13.65 -6.94 -21.65
C GLY A 174 -13.72 -5.41 -21.77
N TYR A 175 -14.57 -4.76 -20.96
CA TYR A 175 -14.68 -3.31 -20.95
C TYR A 175 -13.32 -2.64 -20.68
N MET A 176 -12.57 -3.16 -19.69
CA MET A 176 -11.27 -2.59 -19.34
C MET A 176 -10.17 -2.98 -20.34
N THR A 177 -10.20 -4.20 -20.90
CA THR A 177 -9.23 -4.59 -21.94
C THR A 177 -9.38 -3.78 -23.22
N ASP A 178 -10.61 -3.38 -23.58
CA ASP A 178 -10.86 -2.50 -24.71
C ASP A 178 -10.26 -1.10 -24.49
N ILE A 179 -10.37 -0.57 -23.26
CA ILE A 179 -9.72 0.70 -22.89
C ILE A 179 -8.20 0.57 -22.95
N VAL A 180 -7.63 -0.49 -22.37
CA VAL A 180 -6.19 -0.76 -22.42
C VAL A 180 -5.69 -0.79 -23.86
N THR A 181 -6.40 -1.48 -24.75
CA THR A 181 -6.01 -1.62 -26.17
C THR A 181 -6.01 -0.29 -26.94
N ARG A 182 -6.80 0.70 -26.50
CA ARG A 182 -6.74 2.06 -27.07
C ARG A 182 -5.43 2.77 -26.79
N HIS A 183 -4.80 2.48 -25.65
CA HIS A 183 -3.51 3.05 -25.25
C HIS A 183 -2.34 2.20 -25.75
N ILE A 184 -2.39 0.88 -25.56
CA ILE A 184 -1.30 -0.05 -25.91
C ILE A 184 -1.91 -1.20 -26.71
N LYS A 185 -1.65 -1.23 -28.01
CA LYS A 185 -2.18 -2.23 -28.95
C LYS A 185 -1.42 -3.55 -28.85
N THR A 186 -1.74 -4.35 -27.85
CA THR A 186 -1.21 -5.70 -27.66
C THR A 186 -2.15 -6.54 -26.80
N ASP A 187 -2.04 -7.85 -26.88
CA ASP A 187 -2.75 -8.85 -26.08
C ASP A 187 -1.81 -9.63 -25.14
N THR A 188 -0.59 -9.15 -24.93
CA THR A 188 0.41 -9.79 -24.08
C THR A 188 0.69 -8.97 -22.83
N PHE A 189 0.54 -9.59 -21.66
CA PHE A 189 0.80 -8.94 -20.38
C PHE A 189 2.25 -8.42 -20.25
N SER A 190 3.24 -9.18 -20.74
CA SER A 190 4.64 -8.78 -20.67
C SER A 190 4.94 -7.50 -21.46
N GLU A 191 4.31 -7.35 -22.63
CA GLU A 191 4.46 -6.16 -23.45
C GLU A 191 3.75 -4.96 -22.82
N ILE A 192 2.51 -5.12 -22.33
CA ILE A 192 1.79 -4.07 -21.60
C ILE A 192 2.63 -3.57 -20.42
N ARG A 193 3.20 -4.49 -19.65
CA ARG A 193 4.04 -4.13 -18.51
C ARG A 193 5.33 -3.40 -18.92
N SER A 194 6.00 -3.81 -20.00
CA SER A 194 7.21 -3.15 -20.48
C SER A 194 6.93 -1.75 -21.02
N ARG A 195 5.72 -1.53 -21.56
CA ARG A 195 5.25 -0.25 -22.11
C ARG A 195 4.37 0.53 -21.13
N TYR A 196 4.39 0.17 -19.86
CA TYR A 196 3.54 0.79 -18.81
C TYR A 196 3.66 2.32 -18.76
N GLY A 197 4.84 2.87 -19.05
CA GLY A 197 5.09 4.31 -19.13
C GLY A 197 4.30 5.04 -20.22
N GLU A 198 3.70 4.34 -21.20
CA GLU A 198 2.86 4.94 -22.24
C GLU A 198 1.44 5.27 -21.73
N PHE A 199 0.98 4.64 -20.63
CA PHE A 199 -0.28 5.05 -20.02
C PHE A 199 -0.19 6.49 -19.47
N PRO A 200 -1.24 7.29 -19.58
CA PRO A 200 -1.28 8.61 -18.97
C PRO A 200 -1.18 8.50 -17.44
N LYS A 201 -0.51 9.45 -16.79
CA LYS A 201 -0.46 9.55 -15.33
C LYS A 201 -1.73 10.23 -14.83
N ILE A 202 -2.80 9.45 -14.63
CA ILE A 202 -4.15 9.94 -14.34
C ILE A 202 -4.92 8.93 -13.48
N SER A 203 -5.90 9.40 -12.72
CA SER A 203 -6.79 8.50 -11.96
C SER A 203 -7.78 7.77 -12.86
N PHE A 204 -8.30 6.64 -12.37
CA PHE A 204 -9.38 5.88 -13.01
C PHE A 204 -10.65 6.72 -13.15
N ASP A 205 -10.90 7.58 -12.18
CA ASP A 205 -12.05 8.47 -12.15
C ASP A 205 -12.06 9.39 -13.36
N TYR A 206 -10.95 10.08 -13.63
CA TYR A 206 -10.82 10.99 -14.77
C TYR A 206 -10.73 10.26 -16.11
N GLU A 207 -9.99 9.13 -16.17
CA GLU A 207 -9.77 8.46 -17.46
C GLU A 207 -10.94 7.59 -17.88
N VAL A 208 -11.64 6.97 -16.93
CA VAL A 208 -12.68 5.98 -17.21
C VAL A 208 -14.05 6.46 -16.73
N ALA A 209 -14.22 6.79 -15.45
CA ALA A 209 -15.55 7.04 -14.88
C ALA A 209 -16.24 8.30 -15.44
N GLU A 210 -15.50 9.40 -15.59
CA GLU A 210 -16.05 10.63 -16.20
C GLU A 210 -16.38 10.48 -17.70
N LYS A 211 -15.66 9.60 -18.41
CA LYS A 211 -15.83 9.41 -19.86
C LYS A 211 -16.80 8.27 -20.21
N ALA A 212 -17.19 7.48 -19.23
CA ALA A 212 -18.07 6.33 -19.45
C ALA A 212 -19.48 6.80 -19.82
N GLN A 213 -20.05 6.16 -20.84
CA GLN A 213 -21.38 6.52 -21.35
C GLN A 213 -22.52 5.75 -20.66
N SER A 214 -22.20 4.60 -20.09
CA SER A 214 -23.18 3.74 -19.41
C SER A 214 -22.71 3.51 -17.98
N VAL A 215 -23.19 4.34 -17.05
CA VAL A 215 -22.82 4.33 -15.64
C VAL A 215 -24.04 4.20 -14.75
N ALA A 216 -23.96 3.35 -13.74
CA ALA A 216 -24.94 3.27 -12.68
C ALA A 216 -24.27 3.38 -11.30
N VAL A 217 -25.04 3.87 -10.33
CA VAL A 217 -24.61 3.98 -8.93
C VAL A 217 -25.52 3.18 -8.03
N VAL A 218 -24.92 2.46 -7.09
CA VAL A 218 -25.60 1.76 -6.00
C VAL A 218 -25.27 2.48 -4.70
N PRO A 219 -26.25 3.13 -4.06
CA PRO A 219 -26.01 3.84 -2.81
C PRO A 219 -25.68 2.90 -1.66
N PHE A 220 -24.73 3.32 -0.86
CA PHE A 220 -24.41 2.77 0.45
C PHE A 220 -24.75 3.81 1.52
N ALA A 221 -25.61 3.43 2.48
CA ALA A 221 -26.12 4.33 3.51
C ALA A 221 -25.48 4.12 4.90
N GLY A 222 -24.54 3.19 5.00
CA GLY A 222 -23.85 2.90 6.25
C GLY A 222 -22.66 3.82 6.53
N GLU A 223 -21.96 3.57 7.62
CA GLU A 223 -20.71 4.29 7.94
C GLU A 223 -19.62 3.95 6.94
N TRP A 224 -19.05 5.01 6.38
CA TRP A 224 -17.92 4.95 5.49
C TRP A 224 -16.99 6.12 5.80
N LYS A 225 -15.72 5.82 6.01
CA LYS A 225 -14.68 6.82 6.24
C LYS A 225 -13.44 6.47 5.45
N ASP A 226 -12.91 7.47 4.76
CA ASP A 226 -11.58 7.39 4.16
C ASP A 226 -10.55 7.63 5.26
N LEU A 227 -9.82 6.59 5.65
CA LEU A 227 -8.75 6.67 6.65
C LEU A 227 -7.41 7.18 6.05
N GLY A 228 -7.45 7.81 4.89
CA GLY A 228 -6.26 8.31 4.20
C GLY A 228 -5.54 9.45 4.90
N THR A 229 -6.13 10.08 5.91
CA THR A 229 -5.49 11.15 6.71
C THR A 229 -5.39 10.77 8.17
N TRP A 230 -4.43 11.38 8.88
CA TRP A 230 -4.27 11.15 10.32
C TRP A 230 -5.47 11.62 11.13
N ASN A 231 -6.15 12.69 10.70
CA ASN A 231 -7.37 13.18 11.33
C ASN A 231 -8.45 12.11 11.32
N THR A 232 -8.84 11.65 10.13
CA THR A 232 -9.87 10.62 9.99
C THR A 232 -9.49 9.29 10.64
N LEU A 233 -8.21 8.92 10.63
CA LEU A 233 -7.73 7.72 11.31
C LEU A 233 -7.85 7.85 12.84
N THR A 234 -7.42 8.98 13.42
CA THR A 234 -7.43 9.15 14.89
C THR A 234 -8.83 9.32 15.46
N ASP A 235 -9.80 9.76 14.67
CA ASP A 235 -11.21 9.82 15.09
C ASP A 235 -11.83 8.43 15.29
N GLU A 236 -11.25 7.39 14.67
CA GLU A 236 -11.70 6.00 14.81
C GLU A 236 -10.90 5.19 15.83
N LEU A 237 -9.84 5.75 16.39
CA LEU A 237 -9.07 5.08 17.44
C LEU A 237 -9.76 5.24 18.80
N SER A 238 -10.03 4.12 19.43
CA SER A 238 -10.58 4.10 20.80
C SER A 238 -9.57 4.57 21.87
N GLU A 239 -8.28 4.49 21.53
CA GLU A 239 -7.18 4.81 22.44
C GLU A 239 -6.39 6.02 21.93
N HIS A 240 -6.15 7.00 22.82
CA HIS A 240 -5.36 8.18 22.51
C HIS A 240 -3.86 7.92 22.43
N THR A 241 -3.38 6.83 23.02
CA THR A 241 -1.95 6.50 23.09
C THR A 241 -1.70 5.05 22.68
N MET A 242 -0.70 4.84 21.82
CA MET A 242 -0.21 3.52 21.43
C MET A 242 1.30 3.48 21.61
N GLY A 243 1.82 2.38 22.19
CA GLY A 243 3.25 2.20 22.48
C GLY A 243 3.69 2.83 23.80
N ASN A 244 4.98 3.14 23.94
CA ASN A 244 5.55 3.70 25.15
C ASN A 244 5.28 5.23 25.21
N VAL A 245 4.14 5.61 25.80
CA VAL A 245 3.66 7.00 25.84
C VAL A 245 3.23 7.35 27.25
N VAL A 246 3.61 8.55 27.72
CA VAL A 246 3.10 9.19 28.93
C VAL A 246 2.41 10.48 28.51
N MET A 247 1.12 10.60 28.83
CA MET A 247 0.32 11.79 28.54
C MET A 247 -0.41 12.26 29.80
N ASP A 248 -0.40 13.54 30.07
CA ASP A 248 -1.08 14.14 31.21
C ASP A 248 -2.59 14.35 30.98
N GLU A 249 -3.32 14.68 32.06
CA GLU A 249 -4.75 14.92 32.03
C GLU A 249 -5.15 16.27 31.36
N GLU A 250 -4.17 17.18 31.20
CA GLU A 250 -4.39 18.48 30.55
C GLU A 250 -4.28 18.41 29.01
N SER A 251 -3.82 17.29 28.49
CA SER A 251 -3.74 17.05 27.06
C SER A 251 -5.10 16.70 26.48
N GLU A 252 -5.56 17.50 25.51
CA GLU A 252 -6.89 17.42 24.90
C GLU A 252 -6.79 17.03 23.40
N ASN A 253 -7.66 16.13 22.94
CA ASN A 253 -7.76 15.72 21.53
C ASN A 253 -6.40 15.41 20.86
N THR A 254 -5.44 14.89 21.63
CA THR A 254 -4.11 14.51 21.14
C THR A 254 -4.03 13.00 21.04
N HIS A 255 -3.54 12.50 19.88
CA HIS A 255 -3.25 11.07 19.67
C HIS A 255 -1.77 10.87 19.44
N VAL A 256 -1.21 9.86 20.10
CA VAL A 256 0.22 9.53 20.03
C VAL A 256 0.37 8.05 19.65
N ILE A 257 1.04 7.82 18.52
CA ILE A 257 1.36 6.47 18.03
C ILE A 257 2.87 6.35 18.01
N ASN A 258 3.40 5.59 18.95
CA ASN A 258 4.84 5.42 19.14
C ASN A 258 5.27 3.99 18.82
N GLU A 259 5.89 3.79 17.65
CA GLU A 259 6.48 2.50 17.24
C GLU A 259 7.96 2.39 17.66
N LEU A 260 8.50 3.40 18.33
CA LEU A 260 9.89 3.40 18.81
C LEU A 260 9.99 2.78 20.21
N GLY A 261 11.19 2.30 20.55
CA GLY A 261 11.51 1.86 21.92
C GLY A 261 11.70 3.01 22.91
N LEU A 262 11.80 4.26 22.44
CA LEU A 262 11.96 5.45 23.28
C LEU A 262 10.60 5.93 23.80
N PRO A 263 10.49 6.41 25.06
CA PRO A 263 9.25 6.98 25.56
C PRO A 263 8.95 8.34 24.92
N ILE A 264 7.66 8.59 24.67
CA ILE A 264 7.16 9.91 24.29
C ILE A 264 6.35 10.46 25.46
N MET A 265 6.65 11.68 25.88
CA MET A 265 5.93 12.38 26.94
C MET A 265 5.22 13.60 26.37
N CYS A 266 3.90 13.69 26.57
CA CYS A 266 3.06 14.81 26.16
C CYS A 266 2.45 15.48 27.37
N ILE A 267 2.64 16.79 27.51
CA ILE A 267 2.15 17.59 28.63
C ILE A 267 1.45 18.83 28.09
N GLY A 268 0.15 18.98 28.42
CA GLY A 268 -0.66 20.12 28.01
C GLY A 268 -0.80 20.27 26.49
N THR A 269 -0.72 19.17 25.73
CA THR A 269 -0.84 19.17 24.27
C THR A 269 -2.29 19.24 23.82
N ARG A 270 -2.56 19.89 22.67
CA ARG A 270 -3.93 20.07 22.17
C ARG A 270 -4.01 19.86 20.68
N ASN A 271 -5.03 19.12 20.24
CA ASN A 271 -5.41 18.91 18.85
C ASN A 271 -4.24 18.38 17.97
N LEU A 272 -3.41 17.49 18.52
CA LEU A 272 -2.22 16.97 17.83
C LEU A 272 -2.39 15.51 17.43
N VAL A 273 -1.75 15.16 16.33
CA VAL A 273 -1.30 13.80 16.06
C VAL A 273 0.22 13.75 16.15
N ILE A 274 0.73 12.80 16.91
CA ILE A 274 2.17 12.51 17.04
C ILE A 274 2.36 11.06 16.61
N ALA A 275 3.10 10.84 15.52
CA ALA A 275 3.42 9.51 15.04
C ALA A 275 4.94 9.36 14.94
N ALA A 276 5.49 8.42 15.69
CA ALA A 276 6.91 8.15 15.74
C ALA A 276 7.22 6.74 15.26
N SER A 277 8.08 6.64 14.24
CA SER A 277 8.58 5.39 13.68
C SER A 277 10.07 5.49 13.41
N ASN A 278 10.71 4.40 13.00
CA ASN A 278 12.13 4.44 12.62
C ASN A 278 12.41 5.37 11.43
N ASP A 279 11.43 5.64 10.57
CA ASP A 279 11.59 6.52 9.41
C ASP A 279 11.46 8.02 9.77
N GLY A 280 10.95 8.36 10.98
CA GLY A 280 10.86 9.74 11.42
C GLY A 280 9.73 9.97 12.43
N ILE A 281 9.65 11.21 12.89
CA ILE A 281 8.65 11.66 13.85
C ILE A 281 7.81 12.76 13.19
N LEU A 282 6.51 12.50 13.11
CA LEU A 282 5.51 13.47 12.69
C LEU A 282 4.88 14.10 13.93
N ILE A 283 4.82 15.42 13.96
CA ILE A 283 3.98 16.19 14.88
C ILE A 283 3.15 17.14 14.04
N SER A 284 1.83 16.98 14.07
CA SER A 284 0.92 17.79 13.26
C SER A 284 -0.32 18.17 14.06
N ASP A 285 -0.81 19.38 13.83
CA ASP A 285 -2.19 19.71 14.13
C ASP A 285 -3.10 18.77 13.33
N LYS A 286 -4.15 18.22 13.95
CA LYS A 286 -5.05 17.24 13.30
C LYS A 286 -5.72 17.82 12.07
N ASP A 287 -6.21 19.06 12.15
CA ASP A 287 -6.95 19.70 11.05
C ASP A 287 -6.06 20.04 9.86
N LYS A 288 -4.72 20.07 10.07
CA LYS A 288 -3.71 20.30 9.02
C LYS A 288 -3.05 19.02 8.53
N SER A 289 -3.39 17.87 9.09
CA SER A 289 -2.75 16.59 8.75
C SER A 289 -2.94 16.18 7.28
N GLU A 290 -3.92 16.71 6.60
CA GLU A 290 -4.14 16.51 5.17
C GLU A 290 -3.02 17.09 4.28
N ASN A 291 -2.30 18.11 4.77
CA ASN A 291 -1.22 18.78 4.04
C ASN A 291 0.14 18.06 4.17
N ILE A 292 0.23 17.00 4.98
CA ILE A 292 1.49 16.27 5.26
C ILE A 292 2.19 15.83 3.99
N LYS A 293 1.44 15.38 2.96
CA LYS A 293 2.01 14.90 1.70
C LYS A 293 2.91 15.93 1.04
N THR A 294 2.51 17.19 1.04
CA THR A 294 3.29 18.30 0.45
C THR A 294 4.67 18.46 1.08
N TYR A 295 4.76 18.20 2.39
CA TYR A 295 6.01 18.29 3.14
C TYR A 295 6.80 16.98 3.09
N ALA A 296 6.12 15.84 3.16
CA ALA A 296 6.75 14.52 3.13
C ALA A 296 7.48 14.26 1.80
N ASP A 297 6.95 14.75 0.68
CA ASP A 297 7.56 14.62 -0.64
C ASP A 297 8.93 15.35 -0.74
N CYS A 298 9.21 16.28 0.19
CA CYS A 298 10.51 16.95 0.31
C CYS A 298 11.55 16.15 1.10
N LEU A 299 11.11 15.12 1.86
CA LEU A 299 11.99 14.30 2.68
C LEU A 299 12.55 13.14 1.85
N GLN A 300 13.73 13.35 1.27
CA GLN A 300 14.45 12.30 0.56
C GLN A 300 15.51 11.69 1.49
N HIS A 301 15.15 10.60 2.17
CA HIS A 301 16.10 9.82 2.97
C HIS A 301 15.91 8.33 2.67
N ARG A 302 16.97 7.54 2.97
CA ARG A 302 16.86 6.08 2.88
C ARG A 302 15.83 5.59 3.90
N PRO A 303 15.08 4.52 3.59
CA PRO A 303 14.26 3.87 4.60
C PRO A 303 15.10 3.40 5.79
N MET A 304 14.68 3.78 7.00
CA MET A 304 15.35 3.39 8.24
C MET A 304 14.86 2.05 8.77
N PHE A 305 13.77 1.55 8.23
CA PHE A 305 13.25 0.22 8.50
C PHE A 305 12.56 -0.35 7.25
N GLU A 306 12.80 -1.62 6.93
CA GLU A 306 12.08 -2.32 5.87
C GLU A 306 11.76 -3.77 6.26
N GLU A 307 10.54 -4.17 5.91
CA GLU A 307 10.16 -5.57 5.88
C GLU A 307 10.43 -6.17 4.50
N ARG A 308 11.08 -7.33 4.49
CA ARG A 308 11.39 -8.11 3.29
C ARG A 308 10.78 -9.52 3.42
N ARG A 309 10.72 -10.27 2.34
CA ARG A 309 10.23 -11.66 2.37
C ARG A 309 11.05 -12.56 3.29
N TRP A 310 12.32 -12.27 3.43
CA TRP A 310 13.22 -13.03 4.30
C TRP A 310 13.17 -12.61 5.77
N GLY A 311 12.64 -11.44 6.09
CA GLY A 311 12.61 -10.89 7.44
C GLY A 311 12.49 -9.38 7.43
N GLU A 312 13.30 -8.71 8.24
CA GLU A 312 13.29 -7.25 8.37
C GLU A 312 14.69 -6.70 8.66
N TYR A 313 14.90 -5.44 8.37
CA TYR A 313 16.05 -4.71 8.86
C TYR A 313 15.66 -3.33 9.41
N LYS A 314 16.45 -2.86 10.34
CA LYS A 314 16.37 -1.53 10.91
C LYS A 314 17.75 -0.89 10.86
N VAL A 315 17.84 0.34 10.34
CA VAL A 315 19.04 1.16 10.41
C VAL A 315 19.19 1.67 11.85
N VAL A 316 20.34 1.43 12.44
CA VAL A 316 20.65 1.81 13.83
C VAL A 316 21.45 3.10 13.86
N ASP A 317 22.40 3.25 12.93
CA ASP A 317 23.28 4.41 12.86
C ASP A 317 23.83 4.63 11.45
N THR A 318 24.13 5.89 11.13
CA THR A 318 24.81 6.30 9.90
C THR A 318 25.82 7.38 10.21
N ALA A 319 27.05 7.28 9.66
CA ALA A 319 28.05 8.30 9.79
C ALA A 319 28.75 8.57 8.45
N GLU A 320 29.13 9.82 8.23
CA GLU A 320 30.02 10.24 7.15
C GLU A 320 31.21 10.99 7.75
N PHE A 321 32.40 10.55 7.38
CA PHE A 321 33.65 11.09 7.91
C PHE A 321 34.22 12.16 6.97
N SER A 322 35.15 12.97 7.48
CA SER A 322 35.71 14.12 6.77
C SER A 322 36.48 13.76 5.49
N ASP A 323 36.91 12.52 5.35
CA ASP A 323 37.59 11.97 4.16
C ASP A 323 36.61 11.38 3.13
N GLY A 324 35.29 11.51 3.37
CA GLY A 324 34.23 10.95 2.52
C GLY A 324 33.95 9.46 2.75
N TYR A 325 34.63 8.84 3.74
CA TYR A 325 34.30 7.49 4.15
C TYR A 325 32.98 7.45 4.91
N LYS A 326 32.19 6.41 4.72
CA LYS A 326 30.84 6.29 5.30
C LYS A 326 30.71 4.97 6.06
N SER A 327 29.90 5.00 7.10
CA SER A 327 29.44 3.78 7.76
C SER A 327 27.92 3.75 7.88
N LEU A 328 27.37 2.55 7.84
CA LEU A 328 25.94 2.26 8.00
C LEU A 328 25.81 1.02 8.87
N THR A 329 25.15 1.17 10.01
CA THR A 329 24.86 0.03 10.90
C THR A 329 23.40 -0.37 10.77
N LYS A 330 23.16 -1.64 10.48
CA LYS A 330 21.82 -2.24 10.42
C LYS A 330 21.69 -3.37 11.45
N GLN A 331 20.53 -3.52 12.01
CA GLN A 331 20.11 -4.76 12.68
C GLN A 331 19.22 -5.51 11.70
N LEU A 332 19.60 -6.75 11.38
CA LEU A 332 18.80 -7.64 10.52
C LEU A 332 18.20 -8.76 11.35
N LYS A 333 16.95 -9.11 11.02
CA LYS A 333 16.24 -10.22 11.61
C LYS A 333 15.69 -11.12 10.49
N ILE A 334 16.22 -12.34 10.38
CA ILE A 334 15.84 -13.30 9.34
C ILE A 334 14.91 -14.35 9.93
N LYS A 335 13.76 -14.55 9.31
CA LYS A 335 12.78 -15.58 9.71
C LYS A 335 13.38 -16.97 9.51
N SER A 336 13.05 -17.92 10.41
CA SER A 336 13.48 -19.32 10.29
C SER A 336 13.19 -19.88 8.89
N GLY A 337 14.18 -20.57 8.31
CA GLY A 337 14.12 -21.16 6.98
C GLY A 337 14.28 -20.18 5.81
N LYS A 338 14.36 -18.88 6.07
CA LYS A 338 14.58 -17.85 5.04
C LYS A 338 16.05 -17.48 4.91
N SER A 339 16.40 -16.82 3.79
CA SER A 339 17.78 -16.40 3.50
C SER A 339 17.78 -15.05 2.80
N ILE A 340 18.86 -14.29 2.97
CA ILE A 340 19.20 -13.21 2.05
C ILE A 340 19.79 -13.79 0.77
N SER A 341 19.78 -12.98 -0.30
CA SER A 341 20.34 -13.39 -1.61
C SER A 341 21.83 -13.70 -1.53
N TYR A 342 22.31 -14.64 -2.37
CA TYR A 342 23.74 -14.81 -2.58
C TYR A 342 24.22 -13.65 -3.46
N GLN A 343 25.08 -12.81 -2.91
CA GLN A 343 25.38 -11.49 -3.46
C GLN A 343 26.84 -11.08 -3.27
N VAL A 344 27.27 -10.07 -4.01
CA VAL A 344 28.56 -9.40 -3.86
C VAL A 344 28.38 -7.89 -3.89
N HIS A 345 29.22 -7.18 -3.13
CA HIS A 345 29.32 -5.73 -3.12
C HIS A 345 30.66 -5.29 -3.70
N ARG A 346 30.63 -4.20 -4.49
CA ARG A 346 31.83 -3.69 -5.16
C ARG A 346 32.50 -2.53 -4.42
N HIS A 347 31.74 -1.83 -3.57
CA HIS A 347 32.17 -0.54 -3.02
C HIS A 347 32.21 -0.51 -1.47
N ARG A 348 31.74 -1.58 -0.80
CA ARG A 348 31.69 -1.66 0.65
C ARG A 348 32.25 -2.94 1.21
N ASP A 349 32.83 -2.85 2.41
CA ASP A 349 33.10 -3.98 3.30
C ASP A 349 31.94 -4.14 4.27
N GLU A 350 31.71 -5.33 4.81
CA GLU A 350 30.71 -5.61 5.82
C GLU A 350 31.29 -6.37 7.00
N VAL A 351 30.82 -6.06 8.21
CA VAL A 351 31.08 -6.85 9.41
C VAL A 351 29.75 -7.28 9.99
N TRP A 352 29.55 -8.58 10.12
CA TRP A 352 28.37 -9.18 10.71
C TRP A 352 28.67 -9.75 12.08
N THR A 353 27.89 -9.36 13.09
CA THR A 353 27.98 -9.91 14.45
C THR A 353 26.64 -10.54 14.79
N PHE A 354 26.61 -11.85 14.98
CA PHE A 354 25.39 -12.61 15.25
C PHE A 354 25.02 -12.49 16.73
N ILE A 355 23.80 -11.99 16.99
CA ILE A 355 23.32 -11.63 18.32
C ILE A 355 22.44 -12.75 18.89
N ASP A 356 21.64 -13.41 18.03
CA ASP A 356 20.75 -14.49 18.44
C ASP A 356 20.45 -15.43 17.28
N GLY A 357 20.13 -16.69 17.58
CA GLY A 357 19.78 -17.70 16.60
C GLY A 357 20.97 -18.46 16.02
N GLU A 358 20.65 -19.39 15.11
CA GLU A 358 21.60 -20.22 14.36
C GLU A 358 21.32 -20.13 12.86
N GLY A 359 22.36 -20.21 12.04
CA GLY A 359 22.26 -20.12 10.60
C GLY A 359 23.42 -20.82 9.86
N GLU A 360 23.28 -20.86 8.54
CA GLU A 360 24.31 -21.28 7.60
C GLU A 360 24.80 -20.05 6.84
N LEU A 361 26.09 -19.80 6.90
CA LEU A 361 26.78 -18.75 6.14
C LEU A 361 27.47 -19.36 4.93
N VAL A 362 27.43 -18.68 3.81
CA VAL A 362 28.20 -18.99 2.61
C VAL A 362 29.11 -17.83 2.28
N LEU A 363 30.39 -18.07 2.14
CA LEU A 363 31.39 -17.13 1.66
C LEU A 363 32.17 -17.78 0.50
N ASP A 364 32.14 -17.19 -0.70
CA ASP A 364 32.78 -17.73 -1.90
C ASP A 364 32.58 -19.25 -2.06
N ASP A 365 31.27 -19.66 -2.01
CA ASP A 365 30.81 -21.05 -2.11
C ASP A 365 31.20 -21.98 -0.94
N ILE A 366 31.88 -21.49 0.09
CA ILE A 366 32.25 -22.27 1.29
C ILE A 366 31.17 -22.08 2.35
N ARG A 367 30.54 -23.17 2.78
CA ARG A 367 29.53 -23.18 3.84
C ARG A 367 30.15 -23.32 5.21
N SER A 368 29.60 -22.60 6.18
CA SER A 368 29.87 -22.74 7.60
C SER A 368 28.59 -22.53 8.41
N VAL A 369 28.55 -23.13 9.60
CA VAL A 369 27.49 -22.85 10.57
C VAL A 369 27.89 -21.63 11.39
N ILE A 370 26.92 -20.77 11.66
CA ILE A 370 27.09 -19.60 12.52
C ILE A 370 26.06 -19.61 13.63
N SER A 371 26.45 -19.04 14.75
CA SER A 371 25.66 -18.95 15.96
C SER A 371 25.90 -17.65 16.71
N ARG A 372 25.15 -17.47 17.78
CA ARG A 372 25.28 -16.30 18.65
C ARG A 372 26.72 -16.10 19.12
N GLY A 373 27.26 -14.89 18.95
CA GLY A 373 28.60 -14.46 19.31
C GLY A 373 29.62 -14.51 18.18
N ASP A 374 29.31 -15.20 17.07
CA ASP A 374 30.19 -15.20 15.91
C ASP A 374 30.25 -13.82 15.25
N THR A 375 31.45 -13.48 14.77
CA THR A 375 31.69 -12.23 14.03
C THR A 375 32.44 -12.53 12.73
N ILE A 376 31.92 -12.04 11.64
CA ILE A 376 32.44 -12.30 10.28
C ILE A 376 32.73 -10.99 9.59
N THR A 377 33.93 -10.90 8.99
CA THR A 377 34.28 -9.76 8.12
C THR A 377 34.19 -10.20 6.66
N ILE A 378 33.39 -9.49 5.89
CA ILE A 378 33.15 -9.73 4.47
C ILE A 378 33.73 -8.55 3.69
N LYS A 379 34.78 -8.83 2.93
CA LYS A 379 35.42 -7.81 2.11
C LYS A 379 34.64 -7.58 0.81
N LYS A 380 34.71 -6.35 0.28
CA LYS A 380 34.20 -6.08 -1.06
C LYS A 380 34.73 -7.09 -2.07
N GLY A 381 33.86 -7.56 -2.96
CA GLY A 381 34.19 -8.58 -3.95
C GLY A 381 34.01 -10.02 -3.46
N VAL A 382 33.76 -10.27 -2.18
CA VAL A 382 33.47 -11.61 -1.64
C VAL A 382 31.97 -11.89 -1.79
N LYS A 383 31.63 -13.02 -2.43
CA LYS A 383 30.26 -13.48 -2.54
C LYS A 383 29.80 -14.06 -1.20
N HIS A 384 28.60 -13.68 -0.77
CA HIS A 384 28.10 -14.11 0.54
C HIS A 384 26.58 -14.21 0.59
N ALA A 385 26.11 -15.09 1.47
CA ALA A 385 24.70 -15.23 1.84
C ALA A 385 24.60 -15.83 3.24
N VAL A 386 23.49 -15.61 3.91
CA VAL A 386 23.15 -16.31 5.14
C VAL A 386 21.71 -16.82 5.10
N ARG A 387 21.52 -18.06 5.60
CA ARG A 387 20.22 -18.69 5.79
C ARG A 387 19.98 -18.93 7.27
N ALA A 388 18.84 -18.54 7.77
CA ALA A 388 18.43 -18.79 9.15
C ALA A 388 17.95 -20.25 9.32
N ILE A 389 18.52 -20.97 10.26
CA ILE A 389 18.03 -22.27 10.74
C ILE A 389 16.92 -22.04 11.77
N SER A 390 17.21 -21.27 12.81
CA SER A 390 16.21 -20.66 13.70
C SER A 390 15.99 -19.20 13.31
N GLU A 391 15.11 -18.46 13.94
CA GLU A 391 15.06 -17.00 13.77
C GLU A 391 16.46 -16.43 14.09
N LEU A 392 17.03 -15.65 13.18
CA LEU A 392 18.42 -15.21 13.24
C LEU A 392 18.49 -13.68 13.29
N THR A 393 19.15 -13.15 14.32
CA THR A 393 19.38 -11.71 14.49
C THR A 393 20.87 -11.39 14.47
N PHE A 394 21.27 -10.41 13.67
CA PHE A 394 22.65 -9.93 13.64
C PHE A 394 22.74 -8.43 13.37
N ILE A 395 23.86 -7.85 13.79
CA ILE A 395 24.25 -6.50 13.46
C ILE A 395 25.19 -6.53 12.27
N GLU A 396 24.87 -5.75 11.26
CA GLU A 396 25.66 -5.54 10.07
C GLU A 396 26.23 -4.11 10.09
N VAL A 397 27.54 -3.97 10.02
CA VAL A 397 28.21 -2.69 9.80
C VAL A 397 28.78 -2.66 8.39
N GLN A 398 28.20 -1.85 7.55
CA GLN A 398 28.70 -1.55 6.20
C GLN A 398 29.66 -0.37 6.26
N SER A 399 30.75 -0.43 5.52
CA SER A 399 31.72 0.66 5.48
C SER A 399 32.37 0.81 4.10
N GLY A 400 32.51 2.05 3.62
CA GLY A 400 33.08 2.36 2.31
C GLY A 400 32.78 3.78 1.86
N ASN A 401 33.25 4.14 0.65
CA ASN A 401 33.02 5.47 0.10
C ASN A 401 31.64 5.60 -0.59
N LEU A 402 31.02 4.46 -0.94
CA LEU A 402 29.68 4.40 -1.54
C LEU A 402 28.88 3.31 -0.84
N LEU A 403 27.80 3.70 -0.15
CA LEU A 403 26.86 2.81 0.54
C LEU A 403 25.48 2.91 -0.12
N ALA A 404 25.39 2.53 -1.40
CA ALA A 404 24.14 2.49 -2.16
C ALA A 404 23.47 1.12 -2.03
N GLU A 405 22.14 1.09 -1.99
CA GLU A 405 21.39 -0.17 -1.98
C GLU A 405 21.54 -0.93 -3.31
N GLU A 406 21.80 -0.22 -4.41
CA GLU A 406 22.04 -0.78 -5.74
C GLU A 406 23.42 -1.44 -5.89
N ASP A 407 24.34 -1.26 -4.92
CA ASP A 407 25.63 -1.95 -4.88
C ASP A 407 25.46 -3.43 -4.49
N ILE A 408 24.57 -4.13 -5.21
CA ILE A 408 24.25 -5.55 -5.03
C ILE A 408 24.22 -6.26 -6.38
N GLU A 409 25.14 -7.17 -6.62
CA GLU A 409 25.08 -8.12 -7.73
C GLU A 409 24.66 -9.49 -7.17
N GLN A 410 23.52 -10.01 -7.62
CA GLN A 410 22.91 -11.24 -7.09
C GLN A 410 23.25 -12.44 -7.97
N PHE A 411 23.41 -13.60 -7.36
CA PHE A 411 23.68 -14.88 -8.00
C PHE A 411 22.67 -15.94 -7.55
N ASP A 412 22.42 -16.91 -8.42
CA ASP A 412 21.62 -18.07 -8.06
C ASP A 412 22.41 -18.96 -7.11
N TYR A 413 21.80 -19.35 -6.00
CA TYR A 413 22.37 -20.26 -5.03
C TYR A 413 21.32 -21.24 -4.49
N LYS A 414 21.69 -22.52 -4.38
CA LYS A 414 20.82 -23.56 -3.80
C LYS A 414 21.34 -23.94 -2.42
N TRP A 415 20.57 -23.66 -1.41
CA TRP A 415 20.82 -24.02 -0.02
C TRP A 415 20.75 -25.51 0.23
#